data_819f56c24d4fa9220ddd3d49641571df
#
_entry.id   819f56c24d4fa9220ddd3d49641571df
#
_cell.length_a   1.000
_cell.length_b   1.000
_cell.length_c   1.000
_cell.angle_alpha   90.00
_cell.angle_beta   90.00
_cell.angle_gamma   90.00
#
_symmetry.space_group_name_H-M   'P 1'
#
loop_
_entity.id
_entity.type
_entity.pdbx_description
1 polymer ?
#
loop_
_entity_poly.entity_id
_entity_poly.type
_entity_poly.pdbx_seq_one_letter_code
_entity_poly.pdbx_strand_id
1 'polypeptide(L)'
;ERLRWLANHQLEIANSPKNLQRVELWKRHNMYKGERPPIHIEVGSFAHEAINPQLQCEDEQARWIEYKLINNFVNMELFDDDKVVPPYFQQTYDIYFTLFGHHIKQTVVKKDDGTEMGHQFEHIIDDLADDFDKILQPTIYGVNKESTMQKNALFNDIFGDILPVKLVSDGLYSTPTQHVVHMMGMENMLYSMYDYPDEFKEMMD
;
A
#
# COMPACT_ATOMS: atom_id res chain seq x y z
N GLU A 1 -18.47 -15.52 -9.79
CA GLU A 1 -18.63 -15.02 -11.20
C GLU A 1 -18.05 -13.61 -11.37
N ARG A 2 -18.42 -12.65 -10.52
CA ARG A 2 -17.96 -11.25 -10.63
C ARG A 2 -16.43 -11.12 -10.67
N LEU A 3 -15.70 -11.76 -9.76
CA LEU A 3 -14.24 -11.70 -9.70
C LEU A 3 -13.58 -12.28 -10.96
N ARG A 4 -14.14 -13.36 -11.50
CA ARG A 4 -13.65 -13.97 -12.75
C ARG A 4 -13.88 -13.05 -13.96
N TRP A 5 -15.03 -12.35 -13.99
CA TRP A 5 -15.30 -11.35 -15.02
C TRP A 5 -14.27 -10.21 -14.95
N LEU A 6 -14.00 -9.68 -13.75
CA LEU A 6 -13.00 -8.61 -13.54
C LEU A 6 -11.58 -9.06 -13.91
N ALA A 7 -11.23 -10.31 -13.62
CA ALA A 7 -9.94 -10.88 -13.99
C ALA A 7 -9.77 -10.97 -15.51
N ASN A 8 -10.82 -11.42 -16.25
CA ASN A 8 -10.84 -11.39 -17.72
C ASN A 8 -10.71 -9.96 -18.24
N HIS A 9 -11.48 -9.03 -17.71
CA HIS A 9 -11.48 -7.64 -18.13
C HIS A 9 -10.09 -7.00 -17.92
N GLN A 10 -9.45 -7.24 -16.76
CA GLN A 10 -8.07 -6.81 -16.53
C GLN A 10 -7.13 -7.39 -17.59
N LEU A 11 -7.23 -8.68 -17.90
CA LEU A 11 -6.37 -9.34 -18.89
C LEU A 11 -6.56 -8.78 -20.29
N GLU A 12 -7.79 -8.49 -20.71
CA GLU A 12 -8.10 -7.85 -21.99
C GLU A 12 -7.47 -6.47 -22.08
N ILE A 13 -7.63 -5.65 -21.05
CA ILE A 13 -7.01 -4.31 -20.99
C ILE A 13 -5.48 -4.44 -21.00
N ALA A 14 -4.93 -5.37 -20.23
CA ALA A 14 -3.48 -5.58 -20.15
C ALA A 14 -2.85 -5.90 -21.53
N ASN A 15 -3.58 -6.61 -22.38
CA ASN A 15 -3.15 -6.96 -23.74
C ASN A 15 -3.56 -5.94 -24.81
N SER A 16 -4.24 -4.85 -24.43
CA SER A 16 -4.68 -3.85 -25.40
C SER A 16 -3.49 -3.08 -26.00
N PRO A 17 -3.58 -2.63 -27.26
CA PRO A 17 -2.52 -1.84 -27.90
C PRO A 17 -2.13 -0.58 -27.08
N LYS A 18 -3.11 0.09 -26.46
CA LYS A 18 -2.88 1.28 -25.63
C LYS A 18 -2.03 0.93 -24.39
N ASN A 19 -2.33 -0.18 -23.72
CA ASN A 19 -1.56 -0.60 -22.56
C ASN A 19 -0.14 -1.03 -22.95
N LEU A 20 0.04 -1.72 -24.07
CA LEU A 20 1.36 -2.11 -24.57
C LEU A 20 2.22 -0.90 -24.92
N GLN A 21 1.64 0.16 -25.47
CA GLN A 21 2.32 1.43 -25.69
C GLN A 21 2.79 2.09 -24.37
N ARG A 22 1.95 2.02 -23.32
CA ARG A 22 2.32 2.50 -21.97
C ARG A 22 3.47 1.69 -21.38
N VAL A 23 3.45 0.37 -21.53
CA VAL A 23 4.57 -0.49 -21.10
C VAL A 23 5.87 -0.06 -21.77
N GLU A 24 5.85 0.22 -23.07
CA GLU A 24 7.03 0.66 -23.79
C GLU A 24 7.49 2.07 -23.38
N LEU A 25 6.55 2.98 -23.14
CA LEU A 25 6.83 4.32 -22.60
C LEU A 25 7.61 4.22 -21.27
N TRP A 26 7.12 3.41 -20.32
CA TRP A 26 7.78 3.20 -19.02
C TRP A 26 9.16 2.54 -19.17
N LYS A 27 9.30 1.54 -20.03
CA LYS A 27 10.61 0.92 -20.32
C LYS A 27 11.62 1.93 -20.84
N ARG A 28 11.22 2.74 -21.81
CA ARG A 28 12.09 3.80 -22.35
C ARG A 28 12.44 4.83 -21.30
N HIS A 29 11.47 5.24 -20.50
CA HIS A 29 11.71 6.18 -19.39
C HIS A 29 12.74 5.63 -18.39
N ASN A 30 12.56 4.39 -17.93
CA ASN A 30 13.47 3.76 -16.97
C ASN A 30 14.89 3.50 -17.54
N MET A 31 15.02 3.47 -18.86
CA MET A 31 16.32 3.38 -19.56
C MET A 31 16.92 4.76 -19.88
N TYR A 32 16.36 5.85 -19.35
CA TYR A 32 16.75 7.24 -19.68
C TYR A 32 16.63 7.60 -21.17
N LYS A 33 15.71 6.94 -21.88
CA LYS A 33 15.41 7.14 -23.32
C LYS A 33 14.01 7.67 -23.56
N GLY A 34 13.34 8.16 -22.53
CA GLY A 34 11.99 8.71 -22.60
C GLY A 34 11.97 10.07 -23.31
N GLU A 35 10.91 10.32 -24.06
CA GLU A 35 10.67 11.59 -24.75
C GLU A 35 9.91 12.58 -23.85
N ARG A 36 9.16 12.06 -22.90
CA ARG A 36 8.41 12.80 -21.89
C ARG A 36 8.35 12.02 -20.58
N PRO A 37 8.10 12.66 -19.43
CA PRO A 37 7.81 11.94 -18.20
C PRO A 37 6.46 11.20 -18.32
N PRO A 38 6.37 9.93 -17.87
CA PRO A 38 5.08 9.26 -17.69
C PRO A 38 4.33 9.88 -16.51
N ILE A 39 3.01 9.91 -16.60
CA ILE A 39 2.12 10.41 -15.56
C ILE A 39 1.28 9.26 -15.02
N HIS A 40 1.25 9.11 -13.69
CA HIS A 40 0.40 8.14 -13.01
C HIS A 40 -0.43 8.86 -11.96
N ILE A 41 -1.77 8.71 -12.05
CA ILE A 41 -2.72 9.24 -11.08
C ILE A 41 -2.95 8.18 -10.00
N GLU A 42 -2.65 8.51 -8.75
CA GLU A 42 -2.98 7.64 -7.62
C GLU A 42 -4.45 7.79 -7.24
N VAL A 43 -5.22 6.75 -7.50
CA VAL A 43 -6.67 6.71 -7.24
C VAL A 43 -6.98 6.49 -5.75
N GLY A 44 -6.00 6.05 -4.94
CA GLY A 44 -6.20 5.73 -3.53
C GLY A 44 -6.89 6.83 -2.72
N SER A 45 -6.47 8.08 -2.92
CA SER A 45 -7.01 9.25 -2.19
C SER A 45 -8.49 9.55 -2.47
N PHE A 46 -9.03 9.10 -3.61
CA PHE A 46 -10.42 9.27 -4.02
C PHE A 46 -11.07 7.97 -4.49
N ALA A 47 -10.61 6.86 -3.93
CA ALA A 47 -11.16 5.52 -4.23
C ALA A 47 -12.65 5.42 -3.89
N HIS A 48 -13.14 6.18 -2.92
CA HIS A 48 -14.55 6.26 -2.55
C HIS A 48 -15.43 6.81 -3.70
N GLU A 49 -14.88 7.61 -4.60
CA GLU A 49 -15.58 8.11 -5.81
C GLU A 49 -15.34 7.21 -7.02
N ALA A 50 -14.11 6.74 -7.21
CA ALA A 50 -13.70 6.04 -8.41
C ALA A 50 -13.92 4.52 -8.36
N ILE A 51 -13.75 3.86 -7.23
CA ILE A 51 -13.76 2.40 -7.08
C ILE A 51 -14.96 1.92 -6.27
N ASN A 52 -15.20 2.49 -5.08
CA ASN A 52 -16.21 1.97 -4.16
C ASN A 52 -17.62 1.86 -4.74
N PRO A 53 -18.09 2.80 -5.61
CA PRO A 53 -19.39 2.67 -6.24
C PRO A 53 -19.52 1.50 -7.21
N GLN A 54 -18.42 0.93 -7.66
CA GLN A 54 -18.38 -0.21 -8.58
C GLN A 54 -18.39 -1.57 -7.87
N LEU A 55 -18.17 -1.59 -6.55
CA LEU A 55 -18.09 -2.81 -5.75
C LEU A 55 -19.47 -3.45 -5.58
N GLN A 56 -19.58 -4.74 -5.93
CA GLN A 56 -20.82 -5.52 -5.91
C GLN A 56 -20.75 -6.74 -4.96
N CYS A 57 -19.53 -7.19 -4.61
CA CYS A 57 -19.39 -8.32 -3.69
C CYS A 57 -19.82 -7.90 -2.27
N GLU A 58 -20.58 -8.80 -1.59
CA GLU A 58 -21.03 -8.60 -0.21
C GLU A 58 -20.03 -9.16 0.80
N ASP A 59 -19.41 -10.29 0.49
CA ASP A 59 -18.37 -10.90 1.32
C ASP A 59 -17.14 -9.99 1.38
N GLU A 60 -16.61 -9.75 2.58
CA GLU A 60 -15.53 -8.80 2.83
C GLU A 60 -14.25 -9.17 2.06
N GLN A 61 -13.89 -10.44 2.03
CA GLN A 61 -12.70 -10.92 1.32
C GLN A 61 -12.88 -10.80 -0.19
N ALA A 62 -14.04 -11.20 -0.71
CA ALA A 62 -14.37 -11.04 -2.12
C ALA A 62 -14.41 -9.57 -2.53
N ARG A 63 -14.94 -8.69 -1.68
CA ARG A 63 -14.99 -7.24 -1.90
C ARG A 63 -13.60 -6.62 -1.93
N TRP A 64 -12.69 -7.08 -1.08
CA TRP A 64 -11.28 -6.66 -1.12
C TRP A 64 -10.59 -7.09 -2.42
N ILE A 65 -10.82 -8.33 -2.88
CA ILE A 65 -10.28 -8.82 -4.16
C ILE A 65 -10.86 -8.01 -5.32
N GLU A 66 -12.17 -7.74 -5.30
CA GLU A 66 -12.86 -6.91 -6.28
C GLU A 66 -12.23 -5.51 -6.36
N TYR A 67 -12.02 -4.86 -5.20
CA TYR A 67 -11.35 -3.58 -5.12
C TYR A 67 -9.96 -3.62 -5.78
N LYS A 68 -9.15 -4.64 -5.47
CA LYS A 68 -7.80 -4.79 -6.04
C LYS A 68 -7.81 -4.96 -7.55
N LEU A 69 -8.72 -5.76 -8.09
CA LEU A 69 -8.88 -5.96 -9.53
C LEU A 69 -9.27 -4.64 -10.22
N ILE A 70 -10.29 -3.94 -9.72
CA ILE A 70 -10.74 -2.66 -10.28
C ILE A 70 -9.62 -1.62 -10.19
N ASN A 71 -8.94 -1.52 -9.05
CA ASN A 71 -7.84 -0.58 -8.89
C ASN A 71 -6.70 -0.79 -9.92
N ASN A 72 -6.49 -2.00 -10.40
CA ASN A 72 -5.47 -2.26 -11.43
C ASN A 72 -5.78 -1.56 -12.75
N PHE A 73 -7.05 -1.46 -13.15
CA PHE A 73 -7.42 -0.96 -14.49
C PHE A 73 -8.26 0.32 -14.50
N VAL A 74 -8.81 0.76 -13.38
CA VAL A 74 -9.72 1.91 -13.33
C VAL A 74 -9.14 3.18 -13.95
N ASN A 75 -7.84 3.39 -13.86
CA ASN A 75 -7.17 4.51 -14.52
C ASN A 75 -7.32 4.46 -16.05
N MET A 76 -7.28 3.27 -16.64
CA MET A 76 -7.45 3.10 -18.09
C MET A 76 -8.83 3.54 -18.54
N GLU A 77 -9.84 3.40 -17.69
CA GLU A 77 -11.23 3.69 -17.99
C GLU A 77 -11.61 5.15 -17.68
N LEU A 78 -11.09 5.71 -16.59
CA LEU A 78 -11.49 7.04 -16.12
C LEU A 78 -10.53 8.15 -16.54
N PHE A 79 -9.25 7.84 -16.78
CA PHE A 79 -8.22 8.85 -17.04
C PHE A 79 -7.39 8.49 -18.27
N ASP A 80 -6.78 9.50 -18.85
CA ASP A 80 -5.77 9.31 -19.91
C ASP A 80 -4.35 9.47 -19.35
N ASP A 81 -4.07 8.76 -18.28
CA ASP A 81 -2.76 8.68 -17.67
C ASP A 81 -1.92 7.53 -18.27
N ASP A 82 -0.70 7.36 -17.77
CA ASP A 82 0.23 6.34 -18.26
C ASP A 82 0.33 5.11 -17.33
N LYS A 83 -0.61 4.89 -16.42
CA LYS A 83 -0.62 3.70 -15.57
C LYS A 83 -0.72 2.43 -16.42
N VAL A 84 0.17 1.49 -16.15
CA VAL A 84 0.19 0.18 -16.83
C VAL A 84 -0.71 -0.80 -16.09
N VAL A 85 -1.55 -1.50 -16.83
CA VAL A 85 -2.36 -2.60 -16.32
C VAL A 85 -1.57 -3.90 -16.47
N PRO A 86 -1.25 -4.61 -15.37
CA PRO A 86 -0.46 -5.82 -15.42
C PRO A 86 -1.28 -7.02 -15.94
N PRO A 87 -0.67 -7.94 -16.73
CA PRO A 87 -1.32 -9.18 -17.16
C PRO A 87 -1.26 -10.28 -16.09
N TYR A 88 -1.34 -9.88 -14.81
CA TYR A 88 -1.33 -10.78 -13.64
C TYR A 88 -1.93 -10.06 -12.44
N PHE A 89 -2.44 -10.83 -11.50
CA PHE A 89 -2.82 -10.33 -10.19
C PHE A 89 -1.60 -10.34 -9.27
N GLN A 90 -1.29 -9.18 -8.69
CA GLN A 90 -0.17 -9.03 -7.77
C GLN A 90 -0.60 -9.32 -6.35
N GLN A 91 0.03 -10.31 -5.74
CA GLN A 91 -0.11 -10.63 -4.34
C GLN A 91 1.20 -10.30 -3.61
N THR A 92 1.14 -9.59 -2.51
CA THR A 92 2.27 -9.35 -1.61
C THR A 92 2.36 -10.42 -0.53
N TYR A 93 3.53 -10.56 0.07
CA TYR A 93 3.68 -11.37 1.28
C TYR A 93 2.93 -10.72 2.45
N ASP A 94 2.35 -11.54 3.30
CA ASP A 94 1.81 -11.08 4.58
C ASP A 94 2.97 -10.86 5.54
N ILE A 95 3.32 -9.62 5.76
CA ILE A 95 4.37 -9.22 6.68
C ILE A 95 3.77 -8.78 8.01
N TYR A 96 4.49 -9.02 9.08
CA TYR A 96 4.23 -8.42 10.39
C TYR A 96 5.43 -7.58 10.83
N PHE A 97 5.12 -6.47 11.49
CA PHE A 97 6.11 -5.52 11.94
C PHE A 97 5.66 -4.84 13.23
N THR A 98 6.55 -4.79 14.22
CA THR A 98 6.36 -4.00 15.44
C THR A 98 7.63 -3.20 15.69
N LEU A 99 7.53 -1.89 15.73
CA LEU A 99 8.66 -1.04 16.03
C LEU A 99 8.87 -0.98 17.53
N PHE A 100 10.05 -1.37 18.02
CA PHE A 100 10.37 -1.47 19.46
C PHE A 100 9.30 -2.23 20.27
N GLY A 101 8.74 -3.30 19.70
CA GLY A 101 7.68 -4.08 20.33
C GLY A 101 6.28 -3.43 20.36
N HIS A 102 6.12 -2.23 19.82
CA HIS A 102 4.86 -1.49 19.85
C HIS A 102 4.07 -1.59 18.54
N HIS A 103 2.74 -1.66 18.69
CA HIS A 103 1.78 -1.40 17.62
C HIS A 103 1.23 0.01 17.78
N ILE A 104 1.61 0.91 16.88
CA ILE A 104 1.13 2.29 16.92
C ILE A 104 -0.32 2.28 16.42
N LYS A 105 -1.25 2.67 17.29
CA LYS A 105 -2.65 2.75 16.95
C LYS A 105 -2.95 4.00 16.14
N GLN A 106 -3.84 3.84 15.17
CA GLN A 106 -4.32 4.92 14.33
C GLN A 106 -5.82 5.14 14.59
N THR A 107 -6.19 6.36 14.91
CA THR A 107 -7.59 6.78 14.99
C THR A 107 -7.96 7.54 13.73
N VAL A 108 -9.05 7.10 13.07
CA VAL A 108 -9.56 7.74 11.86
C VAL A 108 -10.63 8.76 12.25
N VAL A 109 -10.46 10.00 11.82
CA VAL A 109 -11.45 11.06 11.96
C VAL A 109 -12.43 10.98 10.79
N LYS A 110 -13.71 10.86 11.08
CA LYS A 110 -14.77 10.76 10.08
C LYS A 110 -15.73 11.95 10.19
N LYS A 111 -16.29 12.37 9.04
CA LYS A 111 -17.46 13.25 8.98
C LYS A 111 -18.72 12.51 9.41
N ASP A 112 -19.81 13.25 9.61
CA ASP A 112 -21.12 12.70 9.95
C ASP A 112 -21.67 11.74 8.87
N ASP A 113 -21.27 11.92 7.61
CA ASP A 113 -21.59 11.05 6.48
C ASP A 113 -20.69 9.79 6.37
N GLY A 114 -19.75 9.61 7.31
CA GLY A 114 -18.80 8.49 7.32
C GLY A 114 -17.54 8.71 6.48
N THR A 115 -17.42 9.82 5.76
CA THR A 115 -16.23 10.15 4.96
C THR A 115 -15.02 10.34 5.86
N GLU A 116 -13.92 9.67 5.56
CA GLU A 116 -12.66 9.83 6.29
C GLU A 116 -12.03 11.19 6.00
N MET A 117 -11.77 11.96 7.06
CA MET A 117 -11.17 13.30 6.98
C MET A 117 -9.67 13.30 7.18
N GLY A 118 -9.14 12.26 7.82
CA GLY A 118 -7.76 12.13 8.19
C GLY A 118 -7.60 11.10 9.30
N HIS A 119 -6.39 10.97 9.76
CA HIS A 119 -6.06 10.05 10.84
C HIS A 119 -5.06 10.70 11.80
N GLN A 120 -5.08 10.22 13.03
CA GLN A 120 -4.13 10.60 14.07
C GLN A 120 -3.55 9.34 14.67
N PHE A 121 -2.25 9.35 14.92
CA PHE A 121 -1.57 8.27 15.63
C PHE A 121 -1.58 8.55 17.12
N GLU A 122 -1.81 7.49 17.91
CA GLU A 122 -1.64 7.55 19.37
C GLU A 122 -0.13 7.49 19.66
N HIS A 123 0.43 8.61 20.11
CA HIS A 123 1.85 8.68 20.43
C HIS A 123 2.18 7.79 21.63
N ILE A 124 3.33 7.16 21.60
CA ILE A 124 3.85 6.29 22.66
C ILE A 124 4.88 7.06 23.50
N ILE A 125 5.57 8.01 22.87
CA ILE A 125 6.62 8.83 23.46
C ILE A 125 6.11 10.26 23.52
N ASP A 126 6.00 10.78 24.74
CA ASP A 126 5.66 12.18 25.00
C ASP A 126 6.90 13.01 25.28
N ASP A 127 7.85 12.46 26.05
CA ASP A 127 9.18 13.01 26.29
C ASP A 127 10.23 11.91 26.07
N LEU A 128 11.22 12.18 25.22
CA LEU A 128 12.16 11.13 24.82
C LEU A 128 13.06 10.67 25.97
N ALA A 129 13.48 11.56 26.87
CA ALA A 129 14.33 11.18 27.99
C ALA A 129 13.57 10.36 29.04
N ASP A 130 12.33 10.77 29.37
CA ASP A 130 11.49 10.08 30.35
C ASP A 130 10.95 8.73 29.82
N ASP A 131 10.71 8.64 28.53
CA ASP A 131 10.10 7.49 27.84
C ASP A 131 11.11 6.58 27.12
N PHE A 132 12.41 6.81 27.28
CA PHE A 132 13.46 6.09 26.55
C PHE A 132 13.43 4.56 26.77
N ASP A 133 13.00 4.11 27.92
CA ASP A 133 12.84 2.68 28.22
C ASP A 133 11.81 1.99 27.32
N LYS A 134 10.84 2.72 26.77
CA LYS A 134 9.83 2.20 25.85
C LYS A 134 10.41 1.74 24.50
N ILE A 135 11.57 2.24 24.11
CA ILE A 135 12.24 1.89 22.84
C ILE A 135 13.36 0.85 23.00
N LEU A 136 13.60 0.35 24.20
CA LEU A 136 14.62 -0.67 24.45
C LEU A 136 14.21 -2.07 23.99
N GLN A 137 12.94 -2.28 23.62
CA GLN A 137 12.46 -3.54 23.09
C GLN A 137 12.89 -3.74 21.63
N PRO A 138 13.24 -4.97 21.22
CA PRO A 138 13.64 -5.20 19.83
C PRO A 138 12.49 -4.97 18.87
N THR A 139 12.81 -4.39 17.71
CA THR A 139 11.91 -4.37 16.57
C THR A 139 11.72 -5.80 16.04
N ILE A 140 10.48 -6.23 15.89
CA ILE A 140 10.13 -7.56 15.41
C ILE A 140 9.52 -7.43 14.01
N TYR A 141 10.02 -8.20 13.06
CA TYR A 141 9.48 -8.26 11.72
C TYR A 141 9.60 -9.66 11.13
N GLY A 142 8.72 -9.98 10.21
CA GLY A 142 8.80 -11.25 9.52
C GLY A 142 7.68 -11.45 8.52
N VAL A 143 7.64 -12.64 7.92
CA VAL A 143 6.65 -13.05 6.94
C VAL A 143 5.79 -14.17 7.51
N ASN A 144 4.48 -13.98 7.48
CA ASN A 144 3.52 -15.06 7.72
C ASN A 144 3.36 -15.88 6.43
N LYS A 145 4.21 -16.90 6.28
CA LYS A 145 4.23 -17.75 5.08
C LYS A 145 2.94 -18.55 4.92
N GLU A 146 2.36 -19.02 6.02
CA GLU A 146 1.13 -19.81 5.99
C GLU A 146 -0.04 -18.98 5.45
N SER A 147 -0.31 -17.82 6.03
CA SER A 147 -1.33 -16.91 5.55
C SER A 147 -1.11 -16.48 4.10
N THR A 148 0.15 -16.18 3.74
CA THR A 148 0.52 -15.83 2.36
C THR A 148 0.13 -16.93 1.37
N MET A 149 0.46 -18.20 1.69
CA MET A 149 0.17 -19.33 0.81
C MET A 149 -1.31 -19.69 0.77
N GLN A 150 -2.03 -19.55 1.87
CA GLN A 150 -3.50 -19.72 1.89
C GLN A 150 -4.19 -18.71 0.96
N LYS A 151 -3.81 -17.45 1.02
CA LYS A 151 -4.33 -16.41 0.10
C LYS A 151 -3.95 -16.70 -1.36
N ASN A 152 -2.71 -17.14 -1.60
CA ASN A 152 -2.28 -17.50 -2.95
C ASN A 152 -3.13 -18.63 -3.54
N ALA A 153 -3.37 -19.69 -2.76
CA ALA A 153 -4.21 -20.81 -3.17
C ALA A 153 -5.64 -20.33 -3.49
N LEU A 154 -6.23 -19.49 -2.64
CA LEU A 154 -7.55 -18.94 -2.85
C LEU A 154 -7.63 -18.11 -4.15
N PHE A 155 -6.69 -17.22 -4.42
CA PHE A 155 -6.72 -16.40 -5.63
C PHE A 155 -6.56 -17.25 -6.89
N ASN A 156 -5.68 -18.26 -6.84
CA ASN A 156 -5.54 -19.22 -7.95
C ASN A 156 -6.80 -20.05 -8.17
N ASP A 157 -7.50 -20.45 -7.11
CA ASP A 157 -8.78 -21.20 -7.22
C ASP A 157 -9.87 -20.33 -7.86
N ILE A 158 -9.95 -19.05 -7.52
CA ILE A 158 -10.99 -18.15 -8.04
C ILE A 158 -10.77 -17.80 -9.52
N PHE A 159 -9.56 -17.43 -9.92
CA PHE A 159 -9.28 -16.89 -11.25
C PHE A 159 -7.88 -17.18 -11.81
N GLY A 160 -7.09 -18.08 -11.18
CA GLY A 160 -5.72 -18.36 -11.63
C GLY A 160 -5.62 -18.95 -13.04
N ASP A 161 -6.68 -19.57 -13.54
CA ASP A 161 -6.81 -20.07 -14.91
C ASP A 161 -7.04 -18.94 -15.95
N ILE A 162 -7.43 -17.75 -15.51
CA ILE A 162 -7.68 -16.56 -16.34
C ILE A 162 -6.52 -15.59 -16.21
N LEU A 163 -6.26 -15.15 -14.98
CA LEU A 163 -5.28 -14.14 -14.66
C LEU A 163 -4.24 -14.72 -13.69
N PRO A 164 -2.98 -14.94 -14.12
CA PRO A 164 -1.96 -15.52 -13.26
C PRO A 164 -1.76 -14.73 -11.96
N VAL A 165 -1.66 -15.42 -10.85
CA VAL A 165 -1.35 -14.81 -9.54
C VAL A 165 0.16 -14.80 -9.35
N LYS A 166 0.76 -13.62 -9.20
CA LYS A 166 2.18 -13.47 -8.93
C LYS A 166 2.41 -13.02 -7.49
N LEU A 167 3.16 -13.83 -6.76
CA LEU A 167 3.67 -13.46 -5.46
C LEU A 167 4.89 -12.55 -5.65
N VAL A 168 4.83 -11.37 -5.10
CA VAL A 168 5.88 -10.35 -5.21
C VAL A 168 6.26 -9.83 -3.83
N SER A 169 7.52 -9.44 -3.68
CA SER A 169 7.94 -8.60 -2.56
C SER A 169 7.83 -7.14 -2.95
N ASP A 170 7.43 -6.30 -2.01
CA ASP A 170 7.56 -4.86 -2.19
C ASP A 170 9.05 -4.49 -2.29
N GLY A 171 9.32 -3.34 -2.89
CA GLY A 171 10.68 -2.80 -2.93
C GLY A 171 11.22 -2.48 -1.55
N LEU A 172 12.51 -2.19 -1.47
CA LEU A 172 13.13 -1.64 -0.25
C LEU A 172 12.57 -0.23 -0.01
N TYR A 173 11.47 -0.19 0.74
CA TYR A 173 10.86 1.05 1.17
C TYR A 173 10.97 1.15 2.69
N SER A 174 11.78 2.08 3.16
CA SER A 174 11.92 2.37 4.57
C SER A 174 11.83 3.88 4.78
N THR A 175 10.99 4.28 5.72
CA THR A 175 10.80 5.67 6.12
C THR A 175 11.01 5.81 7.63
N PRO A 176 12.26 5.71 8.13
CA PRO A 176 12.53 5.74 9.58
C PRO A 176 11.94 6.97 10.26
N THR A 177 12.12 8.16 9.69
CA THR A 177 11.53 9.40 10.23
C THR A 177 10.01 9.37 10.30
N GLN A 178 9.32 8.73 9.35
CA GLN A 178 7.88 8.58 9.40
C GLN A 178 7.45 7.69 10.58
N HIS A 179 8.19 6.63 10.86
CA HIS A 179 7.92 5.79 12.03
C HIS A 179 8.13 6.55 13.34
N VAL A 180 9.18 7.36 13.44
CA VAL A 180 9.41 8.23 14.59
C VAL A 180 8.27 9.24 14.77
N VAL A 181 7.85 9.89 13.68
CA VAL A 181 6.69 10.80 13.71
C VAL A 181 5.41 10.11 14.19
N HIS A 182 5.18 8.86 13.78
CA HIS A 182 4.01 8.11 14.28
C HIS A 182 4.11 7.77 15.77
N MET A 183 5.34 7.58 16.29
CA MET A 183 5.58 7.23 17.70
C MET A 183 5.47 8.42 18.64
N MET A 184 5.95 9.61 18.24
CA MET A 184 6.10 10.75 19.15
C MET A 184 5.53 12.07 18.62
N GLY A 185 5.01 12.09 17.39
CA GLY A 185 4.62 13.33 16.72
C GLY A 185 5.80 14.11 16.13
N MET A 186 5.52 14.90 15.10
CA MET A 186 6.58 15.65 14.42
C MET A 186 7.19 16.74 15.31
N GLU A 187 6.38 17.37 16.12
CA GLU A 187 6.83 18.44 17.02
C GLU A 187 7.81 17.89 18.07
N ASN A 188 7.43 16.81 18.77
CA ASN A 188 8.29 16.15 19.74
C ASN A 188 9.56 15.58 19.11
N MET A 189 9.46 15.04 17.89
CA MET A 189 10.64 14.59 17.14
C MET A 189 11.64 15.73 16.94
N LEU A 190 11.17 16.90 16.50
CA LEU A 190 12.03 18.04 16.25
C LEU A 190 12.62 18.61 17.54
N TYR A 191 11.84 18.69 18.63
CA TYR A 191 12.36 19.10 19.93
C TYR A 191 13.40 18.12 20.48
N SER A 192 13.12 16.81 20.36
CA SER A 192 14.04 15.77 20.84
C SER A 192 15.40 15.79 20.14
N MET A 193 15.43 16.14 18.87
CA MET A 193 16.70 16.34 18.14
C MET A 193 17.59 17.44 18.77
N TYR A 194 16.97 18.40 19.42
CA TYR A 194 17.67 19.53 20.03
C TYR A 194 17.88 19.33 21.52
N ASP A 195 16.86 18.90 22.24
CA ASP A 195 16.89 18.81 23.71
C ASP A 195 17.57 17.53 24.21
N TYR A 196 17.45 16.42 23.41
CA TYR A 196 17.97 15.08 23.76
C TYR A 196 18.75 14.47 22.57
N PRO A 197 19.82 15.14 22.07
CA PRO A 197 20.51 14.71 20.85
C PRO A 197 21.18 13.34 20.96
N ASP A 198 21.65 12.96 22.12
CA ASP A 198 22.32 11.68 22.35
C ASP A 198 21.31 10.53 22.36
N GLU A 199 20.20 10.68 23.10
CA GLU A 199 19.11 9.73 23.16
C GLU A 199 18.41 9.59 21.79
N PHE A 200 18.22 10.72 21.08
CA PHE A 200 17.64 10.69 19.74
C PHE A 200 18.52 9.93 18.77
N LYS A 201 19.83 10.12 18.84
CA LYS A 201 20.78 9.37 18.01
C LYS A 201 20.77 7.89 18.35
N GLU A 202 20.78 7.53 19.62
CA GLU A 202 20.72 6.14 20.07
C GLU A 202 19.43 5.44 19.60
N MET A 203 18.30 6.15 19.63
CA MET A 203 17.02 5.64 19.09
C MET A 203 17.08 5.35 17.57
N MET A 204 17.88 6.13 16.83
CA MET A 204 17.99 6.01 15.36
C MET A 204 19.03 5.00 14.89
N ASP A 205 19.95 4.59 15.74
CA ASP A 205 21.02 3.61 15.47
C ASP A 205 20.51 2.17 15.71
#